data_aac40f17d9ba4f1698d2f870a6808fe1
#
_entry.id   aac40f17d9ba4f1698d2f870a6808fe1
#
_cell.length_a   1.000
_cell.length_b   1.000
_cell.length_c   1.000
_cell.angle_alpha   90.00
_cell.angle_beta   90.00
_cell.angle_gamma   90.00
#
_symmetry.space_group_name_H-M   'P 1'
#
loop_
_entity.id
_entity.type
_entity.pdbx_description
1 polymer ?
#
loop_
_entity_poly.entity_id
_entity_poly.type
_entity_poly.pdbx_seq_one_letter_code
_entity_poly.pdbx_strand_id
1 'polypeptide(L)'
;MAVSLFIPLYAIAILALIPMLFAKRKIGYCITAFFTGLLTVLCGFYFCGSAPNLFNESQKSYTESFRSLVQHMDKTYVLKEWKAVDFAALEAKYLPAVQTAEQEQDAVKFMNAVQEFCNELHDGHIYASCEIGPEEEKQSAFHQHEYGLSMVQLDSGDVIAVCTAEEVRKLGIEDGTVITQWNGKPVLQAAAEDVPDYGIPVKANADRIAPMYLSALGGDTVDVTFLDKSGREQTVTLSDLGECRTAHEAMDAFSHAPKFETPEDYQTFLDQNFSAKMLDDKCGYLILNAETLSSDPMGLKNIAGYLMGDQKYAREIFRTRLNELKAQGMEYLVVDLRNNMGGFDEIGCALCDLLTDQEWYGQGLGIRKNGQYTCVSDHGVHGTGEFKDLPVVALTNYNCASAGDGTSLYLSKLPNVTLAGITDPCGCNQETGGTCVLSGGVVTVGYPVGLVMDETGVPNVDTKADRISRNPVEVRIPLDLDAAMAIFRDKKDYELEWAVQYLEQ
;
A
#
# COMPACT_ATOMS: atom_id res chain seq x y z
N MET A 1 14.31 0.81 -10.16
CA MET A 1 14.09 1.67 -11.36
C MET A 1 15.36 2.17 -12.02
N ALA A 2 16.33 2.74 -11.30
CA ALA A 2 17.60 3.17 -11.90
C ALA A 2 18.36 2.04 -12.64
N VAL A 3 18.34 0.80 -12.14
CA VAL A 3 19.00 -0.35 -12.79
C VAL A 3 18.47 -0.60 -14.20
N SER A 4 17.15 -0.49 -14.41
CA SER A 4 16.51 -0.71 -15.71
C SER A 4 16.88 0.35 -16.75
N LEU A 5 17.25 1.56 -16.30
CA LEU A 5 17.70 2.64 -17.18
C LEU A 5 19.20 2.55 -17.49
N PHE A 6 20.02 2.17 -16.50
CA PHE A 6 21.47 2.06 -16.67
C PHE A 6 21.88 0.92 -17.60
N ILE A 7 21.17 -0.21 -17.58
CA ILE A 7 21.47 -1.34 -18.49
C ILE A 7 21.30 -0.95 -19.96
N PRO A 8 20.17 -0.34 -20.41
CA PRO A 8 20.03 0.12 -21.80
C PRO A 8 21.00 1.24 -22.17
N LEU A 9 21.24 2.22 -21.28
CA LEU A 9 22.22 3.28 -21.53
C LEU A 9 23.64 2.72 -21.67
N TYR A 10 23.99 1.74 -20.85
CA TYR A 10 25.27 1.04 -20.94
C TYR A 10 25.37 0.22 -22.22
N ALA A 11 24.30 -0.47 -22.63
CA ALA A 11 24.24 -1.18 -23.90
C ALA A 11 24.35 -0.22 -25.11
N ILE A 12 23.69 0.93 -25.06
CA ILE A 12 23.79 1.99 -26.08
C ILE A 12 25.22 2.54 -26.14
N ALA A 13 25.85 2.78 -24.98
CA ALA A 13 27.24 3.24 -24.92
C ALA A 13 28.20 2.20 -25.51
N ILE A 14 28.02 0.91 -25.23
CA ILE A 14 28.80 -0.19 -25.82
C ILE A 14 28.56 -0.27 -27.34
N LEU A 15 27.30 -0.21 -27.79
CA LEU A 15 26.96 -0.23 -29.20
C LEU A 15 27.53 0.98 -29.96
N ALA A 16 27.60 2.15 -29.32
CA ALA A 16 28.26 3.34 -29.89
C ALA A 16 29.81 3.19 -30.02
N LEU A 17 30.46 2.30 -29.25
CA LEU A 17 31.84 1.96 -29.37
C LEU A 17 32.15 1.16 -30.64
N ILE A 18 31.21 0.33 -31.12
CA ILE A 18 31.43 -0.57 -32.27
C ILE A 18 31.82 0.19 -33.55
N PRO A 19 31.08 1.23 -34.00
CA PRO A 19 31.48 2.04 -35.15
C PRO A 19 32.80 2.77 -34.96
N MET A 20 33.13 3.13 -33.70
CA MET A 20 34.36 3.86 -33.40
C MET A 20 35.61 2.96 -33.42
N LEU A 21 35.48 1.64 -33.25
CA LEU A 21 36.55 0.68 -33.47
C LEU A 21 37.08 0.71 -34.89
N PHE A 22 36.23 1.12 -35.85
CA PHE A 22 36.57 1.23 -37.27
C PHE A 22 36.93 2.66 -37.70
N ALA A 23 36.81 3.64 -36.79
CA ALA A 23 37.08 5.04 -37.09
C ALA A 23 38.58 5.35 -36.95
N LYS A 24 39.20 5.93 -38.01
CA LYS A 24 40.64 6.31 -38.03
C LYS A 24 41.01 7.48 -37.09
N ARG A 25 40.11 7.98 -36.26
CA ARG A 25 40.31 9.16 -35.38
C ARG A 25 40.50 8.76 -33.93
N LYS A 26 41.74 8.76 -33.45
CA LYS A 26 42.15 8.44 -32.06
C LYS A 26 41.43 9.26 -30.99
N ILE A 27 41.06 10.52 -31.27
CA ILE A 27 40.41 11.42 -30.32
C ILE A 27 38.99 10.93 -29.99
N GLY A 28 38.20 10.52 -31.01
CA GLY A 28 36.84 9.97 -30.78
C GLY A 28 36.88 8.71 -29.89
N TYR A 29 37.86 7.85 -30.10
CA TYR A 29 38.07 6.65 -29.30
C TYR A 29 38.36 6.97 -27.83
N CYS A 30 39.22 7.94 -27.54
CA CYS A 30 39.54 8.37 -26.19
C CYS A 30 38.33 8.98 -25.46
N ILE A 31 37.50 9.81 -26.15
CA ILE A 31 36.32 10.43 -25.58
C ILE A 31 35.27 9.36 -25.20
N THR A 32 35.03 8.41 -26.11
CA THR A 32 34.01 7.37 -25.84
C THR A 32 34.47 6.39 -24.76
N ALA A 33 35.76 6.01 -24.76
CA ALA A 33 36.35 5.18 -23.71
C ALA A 33 36.26 5.87 -22.34
N PHE A 34 36.44 7.19 -22.27
CA PHE A 34 36.29 7.99 -21.06
C PHE A 34 34.86 7.97 -20.56
N PHE A 35 33.85 8.24 -21.44
CA PHE A 35 32.46 8.23 -21.04
C PHE A 35 31.95 6.83 -20.68
N THR A 36 32.41 5.77 -21.37
CA THR A 36 32.03 4.39 -21.00
C THR A 36 32.67 4.01 -19.66
N GLY A 37 33.92 4.40 -19.42
CA GLY A 37 34.58 4.21 -18.13
C GLY A 37 33.89 4.96 -17.01
N LEU A 38 33.52 6.23 -17.24
CA LEU A 38 32.75 7.02 -16.26
C LEU A 38 31.39 6.39 -15.97
N LEU A 39 30.63 5.95 -16.99
CA LEU A 39 29.36 5.28 -16.82
C LEU A 39 29.50 3.95 -16.05
N THR A 40 30.57 3.18 -16.33
CA THR A 40 30.88 1.95 -15.59
C THR A 40 31.17 2.24 -14.12
N VAL A 41 31.91 3.31 -13.83
CA VAL A 41 32.20 3.74 -12.45
C VAL A 41 30.91 4.20 -11.76
N LEU A 42 30.07 5.01 -12.42
CA LEU A 42 28.78 5.47 -11.88
C LEU A 42 27.83 4.29 -11.62
N CYS A 43 27.74 3.33 -12.56
CA CYS A 43 27.00 2.09 -12.35
C CYS A 43 27.57 1.30 -11.17
N GLY A 44 28.89 1.18 -11.06
CA GLY A 44 29.56 0.53 -9.94
C GLY A 44 29.25 1.21 -8.61
N PHE A 45 29.30 2.54 -8.54
CA PHE A 45 28.90 3.30 -7.34
C PHE A 45 27.42 3.12 -7.00
N TYR A 46 26.55 3.12 -8.00
CA TYR A 46 25.14 2.88 -7.80
C TYR A 46 24.88 1.47 -7.26
N PHE A 47 25.44 0.43 -7.89
CA PHE A 47 25.31 -0.95 -7.41
C PHE A 47 25.95 -1.16 -6.04
N CYS A 48 27.13 -0.58 -5.78
CA CYS A 48 27.78 -0.63 -4.47
C CYS A 48 27.02 0.20 -3.42
N GLY A 49 26.35 1.28 -3.82
CA GLY A 49 25.51 2.10 -2.95
C GLY A 49 24.19 1.41 -2.57
N SER A 50 23.63 0.60 -3.48
CA SER A 50 22.39 -0.16 -3.25
C SER A 50 22.65 -1.55 -2.64
N ALA A 51 23.84 -2.14 -2.88
CA ALA A 51 24.20 -3.49 -2.42
C ALA A 51 24.42 -3.66 -0.89
N PRO A 52 24.77 -2.62 -0.09
CA PRO A 52 25.03 -2.83 1.34
C PRO A 52 23.78 -3.29 2.12
N ASN A 53 22.59 -3.19 1.57
CA ASN A 53 21.34 -3.59 2.21
C ASN A 53 20.73 -4.87 1.58
N LEU A 54 21.45 -5.53 0.67
CA LEU A 54 21.10 -6.84 0.12
C LEU A 54 21.88 -7.92 0.84
N PHE A 55 21.19 -8.74 1.64
CA PHE A 55 21.77 -9.83 2.39
C PHE A 55 21.30 -11.17 1.81
N ASN A 56 22.24 -12.06 1.51
CA ASN A 56 21.94 -13.39 1.00
C ASN A 56 22.35 -14.46 2.00
N GLU A 57 21.39 -15.01 2.71
CA GLU A 57 21.52 -16.02 3.74
C GLU A 57 21.05 -17.41 3.26
N SER A 58 20.89 -17.59 1.94
CA SER A 58 20.33 -18.81 1.33
C SER A 58 21.10 -20.09 1.62
N GLN A 59 22.38 -19.98 1.99
CA GLN A 59 23.23 -21.12 2.32
C GLN A 59 23.18 -21.54 3.81
N LYS A 60 22.45 -20.79 4.62
CA LYS A 60 22.26 -21.06 6.05
C LYS A 60 21.03 -21.92 6.31
N SER A 61 20.94 -22.54 7.51
CA SER A 61 19.72 -23.21 7.94
C SER A 61 18.59 -22.22 8.20
N TYR A 62 17.34 -22.68 8.44
CA TYR A 62 16.22 -21.80 8.77
C TYR A 62 16.53 -20.95 9.99
N THR A 63 17.00 -21.58 11.06
CA THR A 63 17.37 -20.93 12.32
C THR A 63 18.48 -19.89 12.14
N GLU A 64 19.54 -20.24 11.41
CA GLU A 64 20.68 -19.33 11.21
C GLU A 64 20.31 -18.16 10.28
N SER A 65 19.53 -18.41 9.22
CA SER A 65 19.10 -17.36 8.29
C SER A 65 18.12 -16.38 8.96
N PHE A 66 17.18 -16.88 9.80
CA PHE A 66 16.28 -16.04 10.57
C PHE A 66 17.04 -15.15 11.58
N ARG A 67 17.98 -15.69 12.32
CA ARG A 67 18.84 -14.89 13.21
C ARG A 67 19.61 -13.81 12.46
N SER A 68 20.12 -14.15 11.27
CA SER A 68 20.79 -13.17 10.42
C SER A 68 19.84 -12.07 9.95
N LEU A 69 18.60 -12.42 9.53
CA LEU A 69 17.54 -11.44 9.20
C LEU A 69 17.35 -10.45 10.35
N VAL A 70 17.09 -10.98 11.57
CA VAL A 70 16.88 -10.12 12.76
C VAL A 70 18.06 -9.19 12.99
N GLN A 71 19.30 -9.71 12.89
CA GLN A 71 20.51 -8.90 13.08
C GLN A 71 20.69 -7.83 11.99
N HIS A 72 20.30 -8.12 10.74
CA HIS A 72 20.35 -7.14 9.65
C HIS A 72 19.32 -6.05 9.86
N MET A 73 18.08 -6.42 10.17
CA MET A 73 17.00 -5.46 10.45
C MET A 73 17.31 -4.62 11.70
N ASP A 74 17.85 -5.21 12.76
CA ASP A 74 18.24 -4.46 13.96
C ASP A 74 19.24 -3.33 13.66
N LYS A 75 20.09 -3.50 12.65
CA LYS A 75 21.09 -2.50 12.24
C LYS A 75 20.60 -1.52 11.19
N THR A 76 19.68 -1.93 10.31
CA THR A 76 19.36 -1.20 9.08
C THR A 76 17.90 -0.80 8.93
N TYR A 77 16.98 -1.41 9.68
CA TYR A 77 15.58 -0.99 9.66
C TYR A 77 15.43 0.44 10.17
N VAL A 78 14.96 1.32 9.31
CA VAL A 78 15.02 2.77 9.52
C VAL A 78 14.09 3.27 10.64
N LEU A 79 12.97 2.58 10.89
CA LEU A 79 11.97 2.97 11.87
C LEU A 79 12.12 2.28 13.24
N LYS A 80 13.24 1.58 13.50
CA LYS A 80 13.44 0.83 14.74
C LYS A 80 13.18 1.66 15.98
N GLU A 81 13.80 2.84 16.09
CA GLU A 81 13.64 3.72 17.25
C GLU A 81 12.26 4.40 17.27
N TRP A 82 11.74 4.74 16.10
CA TRP A 82 10.43 5.40 15.95
C TRP A 82 9.28 4.50 16.41
N LYS A 83 9.33 3.22 16.05
CA LYS A 83 8.34 2.21 16.41
C LYS A 83 8.67 1.48 17.72
N ALA A 84 9.77 1.83 18.38
CA ALA A 84 10.26 1.21 19.61
C ALA A 84 10.42 -0.32 19.49
N VAL A 85 10.96 -0.82 18.37
CA VAL A 85 11.09 -2.24 18.07
C VAL A 85 12.20 -2.88 18.92
N ASP A 86 11.85 -3.90 19.70
CA ASP A 86 12.79 -4.78 20.41
C ASP A 86 13.03 -6.06 19.60
N PHE A 87 14.02 -6.00 18.70
CA PHE A 87 14.38 -7.15 17.88
C PHE A 87 14.85 -8.37 18.67
N ALA A 88 15.42 -8.20 19.87
CA ALA A 88 15.81 -9.32 20.71
C ALA A 88 14.59 -10.04 21.28
N ALA A 89 13.57 -9.29 21.70
CA ALA A 89 12.29 -9.87 22.16
C ALA A 89 11.56 -10.57 21.00
N LEU A 90 11.54 -9.98 19.80
CA LEU A 90 10.93 -10.59 18.61
C LEU A 90 11.67 -11.87 18.18
N GLU A 91 13.02 -11.89 18.21
CA GLU A 91 13.79 -13.12 17.97
C GLU A 91 13.37 -14.22 18.96
N ALA A 92 13.35 -13.90 20.25
CA ALA A 92 13.00 -14.88 21.29
C ALA A 92 11.57 -15.41 21.13
N LYS A 93 10.62 -14.59 20.63
CA LYS A 93 9.23 -14.97 20.38
C LYS A 93 9.10 -15.96 19.23
N TYR A 94 9.75 -15.70 18.10
CA TYR A 94 9.54 -16.46 16.85
C TYR A 94 10.56 -17.59 16.63
N LEU A 95 11.72 -17.54 17.29
CA LEU A 95 12.75 -18.55 17.13
C LEU A 95 12.27 -19.99 17.41
N PRO A 96 11.42 -20.29 18.40
CA PRO A 96 10.90 -21.65 18.63
C PRO A 96 10.09 -22.17 17.44
N ALA A 97 9.25 -21.36 16.81
CA ALA A 97 8.49 -21.75 15.62
C ALA A 97 9.41 -22.04 14.41
N VAL A 98 10.43 -21.20 14.21
CA VAL A 98 11.46 -21.41 13.18
C VAL A 98 12.25 -22.69 13.42
N GLN A 99 12.62 -23.00 14.66
CA GLN A 99 13.31 -24.23 15.00
C GLN A 99 12.45 -25.48 14.77
N THR A 100 11.15 -25.38 15.06
CA THR A 100 10.20 -26.46 14.76
C THR A 100 10.10 -26.68 13.26
N ALA A 101 9.94 -25.62 12.47
CA ALA A 101 9.94 -25.71 11.01
C ALA A 101 11.23 -26.32 10.45
N GLU A 102 12.40 -26.00 11.04
CA GLU A 102 13.68 -26.60 10.66
C GLU A 102 13.76 -28.10 10.97
N GLN A 103 13.32 -28.51 12.17
CA GLN A 103 13.29 -29.91 12.54
C GLN A 103 12.37 -30.76 11.65
N GLU A 104 11.25 -30.20 11.26
CA GLU A 104 10.26 -30.82 10.39
C GLU A 104 10.61 -30.68 8.90
N GLN A 105 11.62 -29.87 8.55
CA GLN A 105 11.97 -29.49 7.17
C GLN A 105 10.77 -28.91 6.41
N ASP A 106 9.93 -28.17 7.11
CA ASP A 106 8.69 -27.58 6.63
C ASP A 106 8.91 -26.11 6.26
N ALA A 107 9.02 -25.86 4.97
CA ALA A 107 9.27 -24.52 4.43
C ALA A 107 8.06 -23.59 4.57
N VAL A 108 6.83 -24.13 4.58
CA VAL A 108 5.59 -23.35 4.77
C VAL A 108 5.51 -22.85 6.21
N LYS A 109 5.79 -23.70 7.20
CA LYS A 109 5.90 -23.27 8.60
C LYS A 109 6.99 -22.23 8.82
N PHE A 110 8.12 -22.38 8.12
CA PHE A 110 9.20 -21.38 8.18
C PHE A 110 8.74 -20.05 7.64
N MET A 111 8.11 -20.03 6.45
CA MET A 111 7.56 -18.81 5.87
C MET A 111 6.55 -18.14 6.79
N ASN A 112 5.61 -18.91 7.38
CA ASN A 112 4.61 -18.38 8.29
C ASN A 112 5.23 -17.71 9.52
N ALA A 113 6.22 -18.36 10.14
CA ALA A 113 6.94 -17.77 11.29
C ALA A 113 7.65 -16.46 10.91
N VAL A 114 8.24 -16.40 9.71
CA VAL A 114 8.86 -15.16 9.19
C VAL A 114 7.81 -14.10 8.89
N GLN A 115 6.67 -14.47 8.30
CA GLN A 115 5.59 -13.51 8.01
C GLN A 115 4.99 -12.92 9.28
N GLU A 116 4.73 -13.76 10.30
CA GLU A 116 4.25 -13.30 11.61
C GLU A 116 5.25 -12.35 12.29
N PHE A 117 6.56 -12.68 12.22
CA PHE A 117 7.61 -11.78 12.68
C PHE A 117 7.57 -10.43 11.95
N CYS A 118 7.38 -10.43 10.63
CA CYS A 118 7.27 -9.20 9.84
C CYS A 118 6.03 -8.38 10.24
N ASN A 119 4.91 -9.03 10.49
CA ASN A 119 3.65 -8.38 10.86
C ASN A 119 3.74 -7.62 12.19
N GLU A 120 4.55 -8.09 13.15
CA GLU A 120 4.78 -7.40 14.44
C GLU A 120 5.39 -5.99 14.28
N LEU A 121 5.97 -5.70 13.15
CA LEU A 121 6.57 -4.39 12.89
C LEU A 121 5.54 -3.34 12.47
N HIS A 122 4.31 -3.76 12.13
CA HIS A 122 3.21 -2.90 11.69
C HIS A 122 3.67 -1.85 10.69
N ASP A 123 4.31 -2.32 9.62
CA ASP A 123 4.91 -1.47 8.60
C ASP A 123 4.47 -1.94 7.21
N GLY A 124 3.76 -1.07 6.46
CA GLY A 124 3.23 -1.40 5.16
C GLY A 124 4.27 -1.67 4.07
N HIS A 125 5.56 -1.42 4.35
CA HIS A 125 6.68 -1.71 3.45
C HIS A 125 7.50 -2.94 3.85
N ILE A 126 7.07 -3.69 4.86
CA ILE A 126 7.69 -4.97 5.23
C ILE A 126 6.85 -6.11 4.67
N TYR A 127 7.49 -6.97 3.93
CA TYR A 127 6.83 -8.14 3.36
C TYR A 127 7.77 -9.34 3.34
N ALA A 128 7.20 -10.52 3.51
CA ALA A 128 7.85 -11.78 3.21
C ALA A 128 7.23 -12.35 1.94
N SER A 129 8.06 -12.66 0.94
CA SER A 129 7.64 -13.32 -0.28
C SER A 129 8.26 -14.72 -0.35
N CYS A 130 7.50 -15.67 -0.90
CA CYS A 130 7.95 -17.05 -1.02
C CYS A 130 7.68 -17.55 -2.44
N GLU A 131 8.67 -18.21 -3.05
CA GLU A 131 8.56 -18.82 -4.38
C GLU A 131 8.39 -20.36 -4.32
N ILE A 132 7.99 -20.90 -3.15
CA ILE A 132 7.84 -22.35 -3.00
C ILE A 132 6.47 -22.82 -3.45
N GLY A 133 6.52 -23.92 -4.18
CA GLY A 133 5.36 -24.79 -4.46
C GLY A 133 4.34 -24.20 -5.44
N PRO A 134 3.39 -25.03 -5.86
CA PRO A 134 2.26 -24.56 -6.62
C PRO A 134 1.43 -23.56 -5.79
N GLU A 135 0.70 -22.69 -6.46
CA GLU A 135 -0.15 -21.66 -5.84
C GLU A 135 -1.08 -22.21 -4.73
N GLU A 136 -1.52 -23.44 -4.89
CA GLU A 136 -2.35 -24.18 -3.92
C GLU A 136 -1.65 -24.41 -2.56
N GLU A 137 -0.32 -24.62 -2.54
CA GLU A 137 0.44 -24.77 -1.30
C GLU A 137 0.72 -23.43 -0.62
N LYS A 138 0.82 -22.34 -1.40
CA LYS A 138 0.97 -20.98 -0.87
C LYS A 138 -0.30 -20.52 -0.16
N GLN A 139 -1.48 -20.92 -0.64
CA GLN A 139 -2.77 -20.62 -0.02
C GLN A 139 -2.98 -21.37 1.30
N SER A 140 -2.33 -22.52 1.50
CA SER A 140 -2.50 -23.32 2.73
C SER A 140 -1.93 -22.69 4.00
N ALA A 141 -1.08 -21.64 3.88
CA ALA A 141 -0.54 -20.90 5.01
C ALA A 141 -1.61 -20.15 5.80
N PHE A 142 -2.68 -19.70 5.12
CA PHE A 142 -3.88 -19.11 5.71
C PHE A 142 -5.09 -19.85 5.14
N HIS A 143 -5.39 -21.00 5.73
CA HIS A 143 -6.61 -21.71 5.34
C HIS A 143 -7.81 -20.83 5.72
N GLN A 144 -8.40 -20.20 4.70
CA GLN A 144 -9.59 -19.39 4.84
C GLN A 144 -10.81 -20.26 4.56
N HIS A 145 -11.75 -20.23 5.48
CA HIS A 145 -13.01 -20.95 5.39
C HIS A 145 -14.08 -20.09 4.73
N GLU A 146 -15.09 -20.74 4.16
CA GLU A 146 -16.26 -20.10 3.59
C GLU A 146 -17.51 -20.47 4.38
N TYR A 147 -18.08 -19.52 5.12
CA TYR A 147 -19.31 -19.76 5.88
C TYR A 147 -20.55 -19.10 5.25
N GLY A 148 -20.40 -18.56 4.06
CA GLY A 148 -21.50 -17.95 3.30
C GLY A 148 -21.92 -16.57 3.79
N LEU A 149 -21.08 -15.88 4.55
CA LEU A 149 -21.28 -14.49 4.95
C LEU A 149 -19.93 -13.80 5.19
N SER A 150 -19.91 -12.48 5.07
CA SER A 150 -18.88 -11.65 5.66
C SER A 150 -19.48 -10.71 6.68
N MET A 151 -18.64 -9.92 7.38
CA MET A 151 -19.10 -9.05 8.45
C MET A 151 -18.41 -7.69 8.38
N VAL A 152 -19.13 -6.61 8.71
CA VAL A 152 -18.56 -5.27 8.82
C VAL A 152 -19.03 -4.57 10.09
N GLN A 153 -18.15 -3.79 10.72
CA GLN A 153 -18.51 -2.95 11.86
C GLN A 153 -19.00 -1.59 11.37
N LEU A 154 -20.21 -1.20 11.78
CA LEU A 154 -20.79 0.13 11.57
C LEU A 154 -20.23 1.15 12.57
N ASP A 155 -20.44 2.43 12.30
CA ASP A 155 -20.07 3.52 13.21
C ASP A 155 -20.89 3.51 14.52
N SER A 156 -22.06 2.86 14.53
CA SER A 156 -22.82 2.58 15.77
C SER A 156 -22.10 1.62 16.71
N GLY A 157 -21.10 0.87 16.23
CA GLY A 157 -20.44 -0.22 16.94
C GLY A 157 -21.04 -1.59 16.66
N ASP A 158 -22.20 -1.67 16.01
CA ASP A 158 -22.79 -2.94 15.61
C ASP A 158 -21.98 -3.61 14.52
N VAL A 159 -21.88 -4.93 14.57
CA VAL A 159 -21.33 -5.74 13.48
C VAL A 159 -22.47 -6.38 12.73
N ILE A 160 -22.53 -6.18 11.43
CA ILE A 160 -23.59 -6.71 10.57
C ILE A 160 -23.05 -7.73 9.57
N ALA A 161 -23.89 -8.69 9.20
CA ALA A 161 -23.64 -9.58 8.08
C ALA A 161 -23.76 -8.84 6.76
N VAL A 162 -22.85 -9.13 5.82
CA VAL A 162 -22.85 -8.61 4.46
C VAL A 162 -22.44 -9.73 3.48
N CYS A 163 -22.72 -9.56 2.20
CA CYS A 163 -22.40 -10.55 1.16
C CYS A 163 -22.94 -11.96 1.51
N THR A 164 -24.15 -12.03 2.07
CA THR A 164 -24.72 -13.30 2.57
C THR A 164 -25.13 -14.23 1.42
N ALA A 165 -24.72 -15.50 1.50
CA ALA A 165 -25.12 -16.57 0.58
C ALA A 165 -26.57 -17.03 0.84
N GLU A 166 -27.18 -17.68 -0.14
CA GLU A 166 -28.58 -18.16 -0.04
C GLU A 166 -28.78 -19.19 1.11
N GLU A 167 -27.77 -20.03 1.35
CA GLU A 167 -27.77 -21.03 2.41
C GLU A 167 -27.90 -20.38 3.80
N VAL A 168 -27.19 -19.31 4.01
CA VAL A 168 -27.17 -18.55 5.27
C VAL A 168 -28.45 -17.73 5.44
N ARG A 169 -28.98 -17.16 4.35
CA ARG A 169 -30.29 -16.45 4.37
C ARG A 169 -31.44 -17.36 4.79
N LYS A 170 -31.42 -18.64 4.40
CA LYS A 170 -32.40 -19.63 4.83
C LYS A 170 -32.40 -19.90 6.33
N LEU A 171 -31.27 -19.59 7.00
CA LEU A 171 -31.13 -19.71 8.46
C LEU A 171 -31.51 -18.43 9.19
N GLY A 172 -31.91 -17.38 8.47
CA GLY A 172 -32.39 -16.12 9.03
C GLY A 172 -31.33 -15.01 9.11
N ILE A 173 -30.14 -15.21 8.56
CA ILE A 173 -29.08 -14.19 8.49
C ILE A 173 -29.09 -13.60 7.08
N GLU A 174 -29.60 -12.37 6.94
CA GLU A 174 -29.62 -11.59 5.71
C GLU A 174 -28.58 -10.45 5.79
N ASP A 175 -28.29 -9.80 4.66
CA ASP A 175 -27.45 -8.59 4.68
C ASP A 175 -28.09 -7.54 5.62
N GLY A 176 -27.29 -6.97 6.51
CA GLY A 176 -27.74 -6.05 7.57
C GLY A 176 -28.15 -6.72 8.89
N THR A 177 -28.16 -8.06 8.98
CA THR A 177 -28.43 -8.76 10.23
C THR A 177 -27.29 -8.50 11.23
N VAL A 178 -27.64 -8.07 12.45
CA VAL A 178 -26.66 -7.80 13.52
C VAL A 178 -26.12 -9.13 14.06
N ILE A 179 -24.79 -9.30 14.02
CA ILE A 179 -24.07 -10.44 14.58
C ILE A 179 -23.55 -10.04 15.96
N THR A 180 -23.88 -10.82 16.99
CA THR A 180 -23.49 -10.52 18.38
C THR A 180 -22.35 -11.38 18.87
N GLN A 181 -22.24 -12.66 18.41
CA GLN A 181 -21.18 -13.54 18.84
C GLN A 181 -20.66 -14.40 17.67
N TRP A 182 -19.39 -14.76 17.76
CA TRP A 182 -18.68 -15.70 16.90
C TRP A 182 -18.02 -16.78 17.77
N ASN A 183 -18.39 -18.05 17.60
CA ASN A 183 -17.95 -19.17 18.45
C ASN A 183 -18.14 -18.91 19.97
N GLY A 184 -19.28 -18.29 20.32
CA GLY A 184 -19.64 -17.99 21.72
C GLY A 184 -18.89 -16.81 22.35
N LYS A 185 -18.00 -16.12 21.63
CA LYS A 185 -17.38 -14.86 22.05
C LYS A 185 -18.13 -13.67 21.47
N PRO A 186 -18.26 -12.53 22.18
CA PRO A 186 -18.69 -11.29 21.56
C PRO A 186 -17.90 -11.01 20.28
N VAL A 187 -18.59 -10.68 19.16
CA VAL A 187 -17.98 -10.67 17.83
C VAL A 187 -16.77 -9.73 17.72
N LEU A 188 -16.81 -8.54 18.35
CA LEU A 188 -15.67 -7.62 18.36
C LEU A 188 -14.51 -8.13 19.21
N GLN A 189 -14.80 -8.88 20.28
CA GLN A 189 -13.76 -9.54 21.08
C GLN A 189 -13.10 -10.66 20.26
N ALA A 190 -13.88 -11.48 19.57
CA ALA A 190 -13.37 -12.51 18.67
C ALA A 190 -12.52 -11.89 17.55
N ALA A 191 -12.96 -10.79 16.94
CA ALA A 191 -12.18 -10.07 15.94
C ALA A 191 -10.84 -9.55 16.48
N ALA A 192 -10.83 -9.04 17.72
CA ALA A 192 -9.60 -8.53 18.33
C ALA A 192 -8.62 -9.62 18.80
N GLU A 193 -9.13 -10.81 19.20
CA GLU A 193 -8.31 -11.89 19.77
C GLU A 193 -7.91 -12.94 18.74
N ASP A 194 -8.80 -13.27 17.82
CA ASP A 194 -8.67 -14.44 16.94
C ASP A 194 -8.19 -14.07 15.53
N VAL A 195 -8.34 -12.78 15.10
CA VAL A 195 -7.81 -12.32 13.81
C VAL A 195 -6.31 -12.09 13.92
N PRO A 196 -5.48 -12.76 13.09
CA PRO A 196 -4.05 -12.48 13.06
C PRO A 196 -3.77 -11.02 12.74
N ASP A 197 -2.70 -10.49 13.32
CA ASP A 197 -2.21 -9.18 12.90
C ASP A 197 -1.54 -9.30 11.53
N TYR A 198 -2.10 -8.62 10.55
CA TYR A 198 -1.59 -8.62 9.16
C TYR A 198 -0.56 -7.51 8.91
N GLY A 199 0.01 -6.94 9.97
CA GLY A 199 1.02 -5.89 9.85
C GLY A 199 0.46 -4.55 9.41
N ILE A 200 -0.86 -4.33 9.48
CA ILE A 200 -1.52 -3.09 9.09
C ILE A 200 -1.06 -1.97 10.03
N PRO A 201 -0.43 -0.88 9.51
CA PRO A 201 0.20 0.12 10.37
C PRO A 201 -0.79 0.84 11.29
N VAL A 202 -1.90 1.36 10.74
CA VAL A 202 -2.92 2.10 11.50
C VAL A 202 -3.88 1.16 12.20
N LYS A 203 -3.89 1.20 13.55
CA LYS A 203 -4.75 0.30 14.33
C LYS A 203 -6.24 0.48 14.04
N ALA A 204 -6.72 1.71 13.86
CA ALA A 204 -8.12 1.97 13.55
C ALA A 204 -8.56 1.34 12.21
N ASN A 205 -7.65 1.28 11.23
CA ASN A 205 -7.91 0.59 9.98
C ASN A 205 -7.97 -0.93 10.20
N ALA A 206 -7.00 -1.49 10.95
CA ALA A 206 -6.98 -2.92 11.29
C ALA A 206 -8.25 -3.34 12.03
N ASP A 207 -8.67 -2.57 13.04
CA ASP A 207 -9.88 -2.85 13.82
C ASP A 207 -11.15 -2.79 12.95
N ARG A 208 -11.22 -1.84 12.00
CA ARG A 208 -12.37 -1.67 11.08
C ARG A 208 -12.57 -2.88 10.16
N ILE A 209 -11.49 -3.47 9.67
CA ILE A 209 -11.56 -4.59 8.72
C ILE A 209 -11.50 -5.96 9.40
N ALA A 210 -11.14 -6.03 10.69
CA ALA A 210 -11.01 -7.30 11.42
C ALA A 210 -12.26 -8.19 11.36
N PRO A 211 -13.53 -7.69 11.44
CA PRO A 211 -14.70 -8.55 11.30
C PRO A 211 -14.80 -9.24 9.94
N MET A 212 -14.31 -8.62 8.85
CA MET A 212 -14.27 -9.26 7.52
C MET A 212 -13.31 -10.44 7.53
N TYR A 213 -12.11 -10.28 8.11
CA TYR A 213 -11.15 -11.38 8.27
C TYR A 213 -11.67 -12.47 9.19
N LEU A 214 -12.34 -12.10 10.31
CA LEU A 214 -12.93 -13.06 11.25
C LEU A 214 -13.92 -13.98 10.55
N SER A 215 -14.68 -13.48 9.59
CA SER A 215 -15.67 -14.27 8.84
C SER A 215 -15.08 -15.39 7.99
N ALA A 216 -13.77 -15.39 7.80
CA ALA A 216 -13.04 -16.45 7.10
C ALA A 216 -12.20 -17.34 8.04
N LEU A 217 -12.31 -17.13 9.37
CA LEU A 217 -11.51 -17.86 10.37
C LEU A 217 -12.40 -18.80 11.19
N GLY A 218 -11.92 -20.02 11.38
CA GLY A 218 -12.62 -21.04 12.18
C GLY A 218 -12.10 -22.43 11.93
N GLY A 219 -13.00 -23.39 11.82
CA GLY A 219 -12.74 -24.78 11.50
C GLY A 219 -13.80 -25.31 10.55
N ASP A 220 -14.08 -26.62 10.55
CA ASP A 220 -15.13 -27.21 9.72
C ASP A 220 -16.53 -26.60 9.99
N THR A 221 -16.69 -26.01 11.16
CA THR A 221 -17.94 -25.31 11.56
C THR A 221 -17.65 -24.10 12.44
N VAL A 222 -18.60 -23.15 12.46
CA VAL A 222 -18.61 -21.99 13.33
C VAL A 222 -20.02 -21.73 13.89
N ASP A 223 -20.12 -21.39 15.18
CA ASP A 223 -21.37 -20.96 15.79
C ASP A 223 -21.52 -19.44 15.67
N VAL A 224 -22.60 -18.99 15.03
CA VAL A 224 -22.90 -17.57 14.82
C VAL A 224 -24.17 -17.20 15.60
N THR A 225 -24.05 -16.25 16.53
CA THR A 225 -25.20 -15.68 17.25
C THR A 225 -25.53 -14.32 16.65
N PHE A 226 -26.82 -14.11 16.35
CA PHE A 226 -27.32 -12.92 15.68
C PHE A 226 -28.68 -12.49 16.24
N LEU A 227 -29.10 -11.25 15.96
CA LEU A 227 -30.43 -10.75 16.30
C LEU A 227 -31.44 -11.05 15.18
N ASP A 228 -32.51 -11.80 15.51
CA ASP A 228 -33.60 -12.03 14.58
C ASP A 228 -34.41 -10.72 14.35
N LYS A 229 -35.35 -10.76 13.39
CA LYS A 229 -36.24 -9.60 13.08
C LYS A 229 -37.08 -9.10 14.26
N SER A 230 -37.17 -9.87 15.36
CA SER A 230 -37.83 -9.45 16.62
C SER A 230 -36.85 -8.91 17.67
N GLY A 231 -35.54 -8.83 17.34
CA GLY A 231 -34.49 -8.38 18.25
C GLY A 231 -34.07 -9.43 19.28
N ARG A 232 -34.39 -10.71 19.07
CA ARG A 232 -34.01 -11.81 19.97
C ARG A 232 -32.74 -12.51 19.42
N GLU A 233 -31.86 -12.88 20.31
CA GLU A 233 -30.69 -13.69 19.92
C GLU A 233 -31.10 -15.08 19.45
N GLN A 234 -30.50 -15.49 18.34
CA GLN A 234 -30.56 -16.82 17.77
C GLN A 234 -29.12 -17.27 17.49
N THR A 235 -28.86 -18.57 17.67
CA THR A 235 -27.57 -19.15 17.33
C THR A 235 -27.76 -20.24 16.26
N VAL A 236 -26.94 -20.22 15.24
CA VAL A 236 -26.87 -21.24 14.20
C VAL A 236 -25.44 -21.70 14.03
N THR A 237 -25.28 -22.98 13.68
CA THR A 237 -23.99 -23.54 13.31
C THR A 237 -23.87 -23.50 11.78
N LEU A 238 -22.84 -22.82 11.27
CA LEU A 238 -22.50 -22.79 9.84
C LEU A 238 -21.37 -23.78 9.59
N SER A 239 -21.47 -24.49 8.46
CA SER A 239 -20.40 -25.37 8.02
C SER A 239 -19.54 -24.68 6.96
N ASP A 240 -18.29 -25.07 6.90
CA ASP A 240 -17.39 -24.63 5.83
C ASP A 240 -17.91 -25.11 4.47
N LEU A 241 -18.04 -24.18 3.53
CA LEU A 241 -18.53 -24.40 2.16
C LEU A 241 -17.39 -24.57 1.15
N GLY A 242 -16.13 -24.47 1.60
CA GLY A 242 -14.94 -24.67 0.80
C GLY A 242 -14.19 -23.36 0.49
N GLU A 243 -14.08 -22.98 -0.78
CA GLU A 243 -13.29 -21.82 -1.19
C GLU A 243 -13.87 -20.52 -0.66
N CYS A 244 -13.05 -19.73 0.07
CA CYS A 244 -13.44 -18.45 0.64
C CYS A 244 -13.73 -17.41 -0.45
N ARG A 245 -14.98 -16.97 -0.54
CA ARG A 245 -15.45 -15.99 -1.53
C ARG A 245 -16.09 -14.78 -0.89
N THR A 246 -16.95 -14.99 0.11
CA THR A 246 -17.75 -13.89 0.70
C THR A 246 -16.91 -12.87 1.43
N ALA A 247 -15.86 -13.29 2.14
CA ALA A 247 -14.93 -12.36 2.80
C ALA A 247 -14.13 -11.56 1.75
N HIS A 248 -13.63 -12.20 0.70
CA HIS A 248 -12.92 -11.51 -0.38
C HIS A 248 -13.84 -10.53 -1.11
N GLU A 249 -15.08 -10.94 -1.44
CA GLU A 249 -16.07 -10.06 -2.05
C GLU A 249 -16.36 -8.82 -1.19
N ALA A 250 -16.43 -8.99 0.13
CA ALA A 250 -16.63 -7.88 1.04
C ALA A 250 -15.40 -6.95 1.09
N MET A 251 -14.20 -7.50 1.17
CA MET A 251 -12.96 -6.70 1.16
C MET A 251 -12.81 -5.90 -0.14
N ASP A 252 -13.07 -6.53 -1.30
CA ASP A 252 -13.04 -5.86 -2.61
C ASP A 252 -14.07 -4.73 -2.68
N ALA A 253 -15.31 -4.99 -2.22
CA ALA A 253 -16.36 -3.98 -2.21
C ALA A 253 -16.05 -2.81 -1.26
N PHE A 254 -15.48 -3.10 -0.09
CA PHE A 254 -15.13 -2.10 0.92
C PHE A 254 -13.98 -1.20 0.50
N SER A 255 -12.97 -1.78 -0.11
CA SER A 255 -11.77 -1.03 -0.53
C SER A 255 -11.87 -0.45 -1.94
N HIS A 256 -12.88 -0.84 -2.73
CA HIS A 256 -12.91 -0.58 -4.17
C HIS A 256 -11.64 -1.08 -4.88
N ALA A 257 -11.01 -2.14 -4.33
CA ALA A 257 -9.78 -2.67 -4.87
C ALA A 257 -9.99 -3.22 -6.29
N PRO A 258 -9.11 -2.86 -7.23
CA PRO A 258 -9.14 -3.45 -8.55
C PRO A 258 -8.76 -4.93 -8.46
N LYS A 259 -9.42 -5.75 -9.29
CA LYS A 259 -9.07 -7.17 -9.40
C LYS A 259 -7.95 -7.34 -10.41
N PHE A 260 -6.89 -8.01 -10.00
CA PHE A 260 -5.75 -8.35 -10.84
C PHE A 260 -5.71 -9.87 -11.04
N GLU A 261 -6.47 -10.37 -12.01
CA GLU A 261 -6.44 -11.79 -12.40
C GLU A 261 -5.28 -12.08 -13.35
N THR A 262 -4.85 -11.05 -14.08
CA THR A 262 -3.78 -11.13 -15.07
C THR A 262 -2.79 -9.95 -14.92
N PRO A 263 -1.54 -10.08 -15.41
CA PRO A 263 -0.62 -8.95 -15.50
C PRO A 263 -1.18 -7.77 -16.31
N GLU A 264 -2.04 -8.05 -17.31
CA GLU A 264 -2.70 -7.05 -18.13
C GLU A 264 -3.71 -6.22 -17.33
N ASP A 265 -4.37 -6.79 -16.32
CA ASP A 265 -5.28 -6.05 -15.43
C ASP A 265 -4.52 -5.01 -14.62
N TYR A 266 -3.38 -5.41 -14.04
CA TYR A 266 -2.50 -4.50 -13.33
C TYR A 266 -1.98 -3.39 -14.26
N GLN A 267 -1.60 -3.74 -15.48
CA GLN A 267 -1.19 -2.77 -16.50
C GLN A 267 -2.32 -1.78 -16.81
N THR A 268 -3.55 -2.30 -17.02
CA THR A 268 -4.74 -1.48 -17.29
C THR A 268 -5.04 -0.53 -16.13
N PHE A 269 -4.90 -0.98 -14.88
CA PHE A 269 -5.05 -0.14 -13.68
C PHE A 269 -4.04 1.02 -13.68
N LEU A 270 -2.77 0.74 -13.97
CA LEU A 270 -1.76 1.78 -14.05
C LEU A 270 -1.96 2.73 -15.24
N ASP A 271 -2.48 2.25 -16.36
CA ASP A 271 -2.77 3.07 -17.53
C ASP A 271 -3.97 4.02 -17.32
N GLN A 272 -4.82 3.75 -16.32
CA GLN A 272 -5.85 4.70 -15.88
C GLN A 272 -5.30 5.88 -15.09
N ASN A 273 -4.03 5.83 -14.68
CA ASN A 273 -3.37 6.90 -13.95
C ASN A 273 -3.46 8.23 -14.72
N PHE A 274 -3.77 9.34 -14.02
CA PHE A 274 -4.07 10.66 -14.59
C PHE A 274 -5.34 10.71 -15.47
N SER A 275 -6.20 9.70 -15.44
CA SER A 275 -7.49 9.77 -16.14
C SER A 275 -8.37 10.81 -15.47
N ALA A 276 -9.04 11.60 -16.30
CA ALA A 276 -9.92 12.66 -15.85
C ALA A 276 -11.21 12.69 -16.68
N LYS A 277 -12.35 12.89 -16.02
CA LYS A 277 -13.67 12.99 -16.67
C LYS A 277 -14.60 13.87 -15.85
N MET A 278 -15.67 14.37 -16.46
CA MET A 278 -16.80 14.92 -15.71
C MET A 278 -17.67 13.79 -15.18
N LEU A 279 -18.09 13.88 -13.92
CA LEU A 279 -19.10 12.98 -13.32
C LEU A 279 -20.53 13.48 -13.61
N ASP A 280 -20.68 14.80 -13.61
CA ASP A 280 -21.91 15.53 -13.94
C ASP A 280 -21.55 16.87 -14.61
N ASP A 281 -22.47 17.83 -14.67
CA ASP A 281 -22.24 19.12 -15.35
C ASP A 281 -21.21 20.03 -14.64
N LYS A 282 -20.83 19.73 -13.37
CA LYS A 282 -19.98 20.57 -12.50
C LYS A 282 -18.82 19.85 -11.84
N CYS A 283 -18.97 18.55 -11.59
CA CYS A 283 -18.00 17.75 -10.87
C CYS A 283 -16.97 17.13 -11.80
N GLY A 284 -15.72 17.57 -11.68
CA GLY A 284 -14.58 16.88 -12.27
C GLY A 284 -14.15 15.68 -11.38
N TYR A 285 -13.58 14.67 -12.00
CA TYR A 285 -13.02 13.49 -11.36
C TYR A 285 -11.64 13.17 -11.93
N LEU A 286 -10.66 13.03 -11.07
CA LEU A 286 -9.27 12.74 -11.41
C LEU A 286 -8.81 11.50 -10.64
N ILE A 287 -8.26 10.52 -11.33
CA ILE A 287 -7.72 9.29 -10.74
C ILE A 287 -6.20 9.38 -10.66
N LEU A 288 -5.66 9.01 -9.49
CA LEU A 288 -4.23 8.82 -9.27
C LEU A 288 -4.00 7.48 -8.54
N ASN A 289 -3.83 6.40 -9.30
CA ASN A 289 -3.69 5.04 -8.81
C ASN A 289 -2.26 4.70 -8.34
N ALA A 290 -1.28 5.44 -8.83
CA ALA A 290 0.12 5.28 -8.47
C ALA A 290 0.91 6.55 -8.79
N GLU A 291 1.94 6.79 -8.04
CA GLU A 291 2.86 7.92 -8.23
C GLU A 291 3.91 7.58 -9.31
N THR A 292 3.42 7.29 -10.53
CA THR A 292 4.27 6.96 -11.68
C THR A 292 3.71 7.59 -12.96
N LEU A 293 4.60 8.02 -13.86
CA LEU A 293 4.22 8.64 -15.14
C LEU A 293 3.73 7.61 -16.16
N SER A 294 4.19 6.38 -16.06
CA SER A 294 3.81 5.27 -16.93
C SER A 294 4.15 3.94 -16.25
N SER A 295 3.33 2.96 -16.49
CA SER A 295 3.56 1.56 -16.12
C SER A 295 4.78 0.93 -16.79
N ASP A 296 5.16 1.40 -17.97
CA ASP A 296 6.39 0.99 -18.67
C ASP A 296 7.58 1.85 -18.19
N PRO A 297 8.54 1.27 -17.44
CA PRO A 297 9.72 2.01 -16.97
C PRO A 297 10.55 2.64 -18.10
N MET A 298 10.49 2.07 -19.30
CA MET A 298 11.16 2.57 -20.50
C MET A 298 10.22 3.36 -21.42
N GLY A 299 8.99 3.59 -20.98
CA GLY A 299 8.00 4.37 -21.73
C GLY A 299 8.44 5.82 -21.99
N LEU A 300 8.01 6.38 -23.10
CA LEU A 300 8.37 7.75 -23.50
C LEU A 300 8.02 8.79 -22.42
N LYS A 301 6.95 8.58 -21.65
CA LYS A 301 6.57 9.47 -20.55
C LYS A 301 7.61 9.46 -19.41
N ASN A 302 8.07 8.27 -19.01
CA ASN A 302 9.11 8.17 -17.97
C ASN A 302 10.44 8.77 -18.47
N ILE A 303 10.81 8.53 -19.74
CA ILE A 303 11.99 9.17 -20.34
C ILE A 303 11.85 10.69 -20.36
N ALA A 304 10.65 11.21 -20.72
CA ALA A 304 10.40 12.64 -20.71
C ALA A 304 10.46 13.23 -19.29
N GLY A 305 9.91 12.54 -18.28
CA GLY A 305 10.02 12.92 -16.87
C GLY A 305 11.49 13.02 -16.42
N TYR A 306 12.29 12.03 -16.71
CA TYR A 306 13.73 12.07 -16.40
C TYR A 306 14.46 13.25 -17.04
N LEU A 307 14.10 13.64 -18.27
CA LEU A 307 14.74 14.74 -18.98
C LEU A 307 14.25 16.12 -18.53
N MET A 308 12.99 16.24 -18.12
CA MET A 308 12.35 17.49 -17.73
C MET A 308 12.29 17.73 -16.23
N GLY A 309 12.51 16.70 -15.43
CA GLY A 309 12.17 16.59 -14.02
C GLY A 309 10.75 16.04 -13.84
N ASP A 310 10.61 14.98 -13.06
CA ASP A 310 9.34 14.23 -12.92
C ASP A 310 8.20 15.14 -12.43
N GLN A 311 8.41 15.96 -11.41
CA GLN A 311 7.41 16.92 -10.90
C GLN A 311 6.95 17.91 -11.98
N LYS A 312 7.88 18.50 -12.73
CA LYS A 312 7.54 19.45 -13.78
C LYS A 312 6.74 18.79 -14.89
N TYR A 313 7.10 17.58 -15.29
CA TYR A 313 6.40 16.87 -16.36
C TYR A 313 5.00 16.42 -15.90
N ALA A 314 4.88 15.86 -14.70
CA ALA A 314 3.60 15.48 -14.11
C ALA A 314 2.65 16.70 -13.96
N ARG A 315 3.19 17.87 -13.54
CA ARG A 315 2.42 19.09 -13.44
C ARG A 315 1.80 19.51 -14.78
N GLU A 316 2.51 19.36 -15.89
CA GLU A 316 1.93 19.65 -17.23
C GLU A 316 0.82 18.66 -17.59
N ILE A 317 0.93 17.39 -17.19
CA ILE A 317 -0.15 16.41 -17.40
C ILE A 317 -1.39 16.84 -16.59
N PHE A 318 -1.24 17.07 -15.28
CA PHE A 318 -2.36 17.52 -14.44
C PHE A 318 -2.96 18.83 -14.93
N ARG A 319 -2.12 19.82 -15.27
CA ARG A 319 -2.59 21.10 -15.84
C ARG A 319 -3.46 20.90 -17.08
N THR A 320 -3.04 20.01 -17.97
CA THR A 320 -3.81 19.68 -19.18
C THR A 320 -5.16 19.09 -18.82
N ARG A 321 -5.19 18.09 -17.91
CA ARG A 321 -6.43 17.43 -17.47
C ARG A 321 -7.39 18.39 -16.77
N LEU A 322 -6.89 19.20 -15.84
CA LEU A 322 -7.71 20.16 -15.12
C LEU A 322 -8.27 21.26 -16.06
N ASN A 323 -7.51 21.73 -17.04
CA ASN A 323 -8.01 22.65 -18.05
C ASN A 323 -9.05 22.02 -18.98
N GLU A 324 -8.90 20.75 -19.35
CA GLU A 324 -9.90 20.00 -20.11
C GLU A 324 -11.23 19.91 -19.35
N LEU A 325 -11.19 19.61 -18.02
CA LEU A 325 -12.37 19.58 -17.17
C LEU A 325 -12.98 20.97 -16.99
N LYS A 326 -12.15 22.00 -16.76
CA LYS A 326 -12.61 23.39 -16.66
C LYS A 326 -13.32 23.88 -17.92
N ALA A 327 -12.81 23.50 -19.09
CA ALA A 327 -13.45 23.83 -20.37
C ALA A 327 -14.82 23.13 -20.54
N GLN A 328 -15.08 22.02 -19.84
CA GLN A 328 -16.35 21.30 -19.81
C GLN A 328 -17.31 21.81 -18.75
N GLY A 329 -16.91 22.78 -17.91
CA GLY A 329 -17.78 23.39 -16.88
C GLY A 329 -17.46 22.99 -15.46
N MET A 330 -16.30 22.36 -15.18
CA MET A 330 -15.92 21.94 -13.82
C MET A 330 -15.92 23.15 -12.87
N GLU A 331 -16.70 23.05 -11.79
CA GLU A 331 -16.76 24.00 -10.68
C GLU A 331 -16.07 23.43 -9.41
N TYR A 332 -15.98 22.10 -9.26
CA TYR A 332 -15.33 21.39 -8.15
C TYR A 332 -14.77 20.02 -8.62
N LEU A 333 -13.86 19.45 -7.83
CA LEU A 333 -13.09 18.28 -8.23
C LEU A 333 -13.08 17.22 -7.13
N VAL A 334 -13.25 15.95 -7.53
CA VAL A 334 -12.88 14.79 -6.73
C VAL A 334 -11.56 14.24 -7.25
N VAL A 335 -10.57 14.13 -6.36
CA VAL A 335 -9.30 13.42 -6.59
C VAL A 335 -9.37 12.07 -5.91
N ASP A 336 -9.30 10.99 -6.67
CA ASP A 336 -9.37 9.62 -6.12
C ASP A 336 -7.97 9.04 -5.95
N LEU A 337 -7.55 8.90 -4.69
CA LEU A 337 -6.31 8.28 -4.26
C LEU A 337 -6.55 6.89 -3.65
N ARG A 338 -7.78 6.39 -3.64
CA ARG A 338 -8.06 5.06 -3.08
C ARG A 338 -7.25 4.01 -3.83
N ASN A 339 -6.61 3.11 -3.07
CA ASN A 339 -5.69 2.10 -3.61
C ASN A 339 -4.46 2.65 -4.35
N ASN A 340 -4.09 3.91 -4.14
CA ASN A 340 -2.84 4.45 -4.67
C ASN A 340 -1.65 3.77 -3.97
N MET A 341 -0.89 2.99 -4.74
CA MET A 341 0.21 2.17 -4.20
C MET A 341 1.52 2.94 -4.04
N GLY A 342 1.50 4.26 -4.27
CA GLY A 342 2.68 5.13 -4.19
C GLY A 342 3.58 5.06 -5.41
N GLY A 343 4.82 5.48 -5.23
CA GLY A 343 5.84 5.63 -6.26
C GLY A 343 6.78 6.79 -5.97
N PHE A 344 6.71 7.87 -6.73
CA PHE A 344 7.56 9.06 -6.61
C PHE A 344 6.79 10.24 -6.02
N ASP A 345 7.20 10.74 -4.86
CA ASP A 345 6.55 11.87 -4.17
C ASP A 345 6.40 13.12 -5.04
N GLU A 346 7.29 13.32 -6.02
CA GLU A 346 7.23 14.43 -6.97
C GLU A 346 5.94 14.48 -7.78
N ILE A 347 5.27 13.34 -7.97
CA ILE A 347 3.99 13.28 -8.71
C ILE A 347 2.89 13.94 -7.88
N GLY A 348 2.76 13.59 -6.60
CA GLY A 348 1.81 14.21 -5.69
C GLY A 348 2.09 15.70 -5.48
N CYS A 349 3.37 16.07 -5.31
CA CYS A 349 3.79 17.48 -5.25
C CYS A 349 3.35 18.25 -6.50
N ALA A 350 3.42 17.63 -7.68
CA ALA A 350 3.02 18.26 -8.94
C ALA A 350 1.53 18.61 -9.01
N LEU A 351 0.66 17.78 -8.43
CA LEU A 351 -0.77 18.09 -8.31
C LEU A 351 -0.97 19.27 -7.33
N CYS A 352 -0.32 19.21 -6.18
CA CYS A 352 -0.39 20.28 -5.18
C CYS A 352 0.11 21.62 -5.73
N ASP A 353 1.14 21.63 -6.59
CA ASP A 353 1.63 22.87 -7.25
C ASP A 353 0.52 23.66 -7.95
N LEU A 354 -0.47 22.98 -8.52
CA LEU A 354 -1.57 23.62 -9.23
C LEU A 354 -2.69 24.10 -8.30
N LEU A 355 -2.87 23.40 -7.15
CA LEU A 355 -3.95 23.63 -6.22
C LEU A 355 -3.62 24.66 -5.12
N THR A 356 -2.38 25.17 -5.06
CA THR A 356 -1.97 26.21 -4.11
C THR A 356 -1.04 27.23 -4.74
N ASP A 357 -0.95 28.43 -4.14
CA ASP A 357 0.07 29.45 -4.43
C ASP A 357 1.16 29.49 -3.35
N GLN A 358 1.11 28.56 -2.39
CA GLN A 358 2.11 28.44 -1.33
C GLN A 358 3.28 27.58 -1.78
N GLU A 359 4.45 27.86 -1.22
CA GLU A 359 5.65 27.06 -1.39
C GLU A 359 6.04 26.47 -0.03
N TRP A 360 6.30 25.17 0.01
CA TRP A 360 6.87 24.51 1.18
C TRP A 360 7.72 23.31 0.81
N TYR A 361 8.71 23.06 1.64
CA TYR A 361 9.50 21.83 1.62
C TYR A 361 9.00 20.96 2.76
N GLY A 362 8.08 20.05 2.44
CA GLY A 362 7.41 19.24 3.43
C GLY A 362 8.14 17.94 3.73
N GLN A 363 9.15 17.59 2.94
CA GLN A 363 9.78 16.28 3.06
C GLN A 363 11.25 16.30 2.68
N GLY A 364 12.02 15.53 3.44
CA GLY A 364 13.38 15.16 3.14
C GLY A 364 13.53 13.65 3.26
N LEU A 365 14.20 13.02 2.31
CA LEU A 365 14.50 11.60 2.41
C LEU A 365 15.60 11.38 3.45
N GLY A 366 15.26 10.64 4.52
CA GLY A 366 16.18 10.30 5.59
C GLY A 366 16.69 8.87 5.46
N ILE A 367 17.96 8.66 5.79
CA ILE A 367 18.55 7.33 5.92
C ILE A 367 19.09 7.18 7.34
N ARG A 368 18.73 6.09 8.00
CA ARG A 368 19.26 5.77 9.32
C ARG A 368 20.76 5.51 9.24
N LYS A 369 21.52 6.28 9.99
CA LYS A 369 22.97 6.09 10.12
C LYS A 369 23.35 6.20 11.59
N ASN A 370 23.87 5.11 12.18
CA ASN A 370 24.25 5.06 13.61
C ASN A 370 23.13 5.51 14.57
N GLY A 371 21.86 5.16 14.28
CA GLY A 371 20.71 5.53 15.08
C GLY A 371 20.21 6.97 14.84
N GLN A 372 20.76 7.69 13.87
CA GLN A 372 20.33 9.07 13.54
C GLN A 372 19.83 9.14 12.10
N TYR A 373 18.77 9.91 11.89
CA TYR A 373 18.28 10.23 10.56
C TYR A 373 19.17 11.32 9.93
N THR A 374 19.38 11.21 8.63
CA THR A 374 20.12 12.21 7.84
C THR A 374 19.30 12.50 6.59
N CYS A 375 18.89 13.74 6.37
CA CYS A 375 18.27 14.17 5.13
C CYS A 375 19.28 14.07 3.99
N VAL A 376 18.89 13.40 2.91
CA VAL A 376 19.76 13.17 1.73
C VAL A 376 19.18 13.78 0.45
N SER A 377 17.89 14.10 0.43
CA SER A 377 17.22 14.81 -0.65
C SER A 377 16.02 15.56 -0.10
N ASP A 378 15.56 16.57 -0.79
CA ASP A 378 14.37 17.35 -0.45
C ASP A 378 13.36 17.24 -1.59
N HIS A 379 12.09 17.11 -1.21
CA HIS A 379 10.94 17.24 -2.10
C HIS A 379 10.11 18.44 -1.61
N GLY A 380 9.36 19.06 -2.51
CA GLY A 380 8.59 20.22 -2.11
C GLY A 380 7.48 20.56 -3.09
N VAL A 381 6.54 21.36 -2.59
CA VAL A 381 5.47 21.96 -3.38
C VAL A 381 5.90 23.38 -3.75
N HIS A 382 5.80 23.71 -5.05
CA HIS A 382 6.16 25.00 -5.64
C HIS A 382 4.90 25.61 -6.26
N GLY A 383 4.01 26.10 -5.42
CA GLY A 383 2.68 26.54 -5.80
C GLY A 383 2.63 27.49 -6.99
N THR A 384 1.82 27.17 -8.00
CA THR A 384 1.55 28.04 -9.15
C THR A 384 0.20 28.76 -9.01
N GLY A 385 -0.69 28.24 -8.15
CA GLY A 385 -1.96 28.87 -7.81
C GLY A 385 -3.01 28.83 -8.91
N GLU A 386 -2.81 28.06 -9.98
CA GLU A 386 -3.72 28.08 -11.14
C GLU A 386 -5.14 27.60 -10.81
N PHE A 387 -5.29 26.72 -9.82
CA PHE A 387 -6.55 26.14 -9.35
C PHE A 387 -6.71 26.26 -7.82
N LYS A 388 -6.07 27.22 -7.18
CA LYS A 388 -6.06 27.37 -5.71
C LYS A 388 -7.44 27.63 -5.08
N ASP A 389 -8.37 28.14 -5.86
CA ASP A 389 -9.73 28.43 -5.42
C ASP A 389 -10.73 27.33 -5.80
N LEU A 390 -10.26 26.22 -6.43
CA LEU A 390 -11.09 25.09 -6.81
C LEU A 390 -11.39 24.26 -5.56
N PRO A 391 -12.68 24.05 -5.17
CA PRO A 391 -13.03 23.12 -4.11
C PRO A 391 -12.68 21.69 -4.51
N VAL A 392 -12.01 20.94 -3.63
CA VAL A 392 -11.56 19.59 -3.88
C VAL A 392 -11.91 18.66 -2.72
N VAL A 393 -12.44 17.47 -3.01
CA VAL A 393 -12.41 16.33 -2.09
C VAL A 393 -11.37 15.34 -2.59
N ALA A 394 -10.40 15.00 -1.75
CA ALA A 394 -9.46 13.92 -1.98
C ALA A 394 -9.95 12.66 -1.25
N LEU A 395 -10.35 11.65 -2.01
CA LEU A 395 -10.74 10.35 -1.47
C LEU A 395 -9.52 9.48 -1.21
N THR A 396 -9.46 8.85 -0.06
CA THR A 396 -8.40 7.92 0.32
C THR A 396 -8.95 6.71 1.06
N ASN A 397 -8.14 5.64 1.19
CA ASN A 397 -8.48 4.48 1.99
C ASN A 397 -7.22 3.80 2.56
N TYR A 398 -7.38 2.75 3.37
CA TYR A 398 -6.29 2.03 4.03
C TYR A 398 -5.27 1.38 3.07
N ASN A 399 -5.58 1.27 1.79
CA ASN A 399 -4.67 0.80 0.75
C ASN A 399 -3.90 1.95 0.06
N CYS A 400 -4.20 3.22 0.39
CA CYS A 400 -3.41 4.35 -0.08
C CYS A 400 -2.10 4.41 0.69
N ALA A 401 -0.99 4.06 0.05
CA ALA A 401 0.28 3.75 0.71
C ALA A 401 1.48 4.46 0.06
N SER A 402 2.61 4.50 0.78
CA SER A 402 3.88 5.03 0.28
C SER A 402 3.74 6.49 -0.16
N ALA A 403 4.22 6.86 -1.35
CA ALA A 403 4.04 8.22 -1.89
C ALA A 403 2.57 8.61 -2.06
N GLY A 404 1.64 7.64 -2.21
CA GLY A 404 0.19 7.91 -2.21
C GLY A 404 -0.30 8.44 -0.86
N ASP A 405 0.18 7.86 0.25
CA ASP A 405 -0.04 8.37 1.60
C ASP A 405 0.60 9.77 1.78
N GLY A 406 1.80 9.98 1.24
CA GLY A 406 2.45 11.28 1.16
C GLY A 406 1.62 12.31 0.41
N THR A 407 1.07 11.94 -0.75
CA THR A 407 0.19 12.81 -1.55
C THR A 407 -1.08 13.18 -0.78
N SER A 408 -1.71 12.22 -0.08
CA SER A 408 -2.87 12.52 0.75
C SER A 408 -2.53 13.50 1.88
N LEU A 409 -1.34 13.38 2.49
CA LEU A 409 -0.86 14.37 3.46
C LEU A 409 -0.63 15.76 2.85
N TYR A 410 -0.05 15.83 1.63
CA TYR A 410 0.16 17.14 1.00
C TYR A 410 -1.15 17.84 0.69
N LEU A 411 -2.10 17.09 0.14
CA LEU A 411 -3.44 17.58 -0.17
C LEU A 411 -4.18 18.05 1.08
N SER A 412 -4.06 17.35 2.21
CA SER A 412 -4.71 17.75 3.47
C SER A 412 -4.19 19.08 4.05
N LYS A 413 -3.03 19.56 3.60
CA LYS A 413 -2.51 20.89 4.00
C LYS A 413 -3.12 22.05 3.22
N LEU A 414 -3.86 21.76 2.15
CA LEU A 414 -4.42 22.79 1.26
C LEU A 414 -5.81 23.25 1.76
N PRO A 415 -6.04 24.57 1.90
CA PRO A 415 -7.29 25.09 2.49
C PRO A 415 -8.53 24.85 1.61
N ASN A 416 -8.34 24.54 0.34
CA ASN A 416 -9.39 24.25 -0.64
C ASN A 416 -9.60 22.74 -0.87
N VAL A 417 -8.90 21.89 -0.12
CA VAL A 417 -8.98 20.43 -0.22
C VAL A 417 -9.50 19.84 1.08
N THR A 418 -10.44 18.92 1.02
CA THR A 418 -10.89 18.09 2.13
C THR A 418 -10.45 16.65 1.88
N LEU A 419 -9.63 16.08 2.77
CA LEU A 419 -9.26 14.67 2.74
C LEU A 419 -10.39 13.85 3.38
N ALA A 420 -10.98 12.90 2.64
CA ALA A 420 -12.11 12.11 3.09
C ALA A 420 -11.96 10.61 2.81
N GLY A 421 -12.57 9.76 3.63
CA GLY A 421 -12.61 8.31 3.47
C GLY A 421 -13.33 7.61 4.62
N ILE A 422 -13.75 6.38 4.43
CA ILE A 422 -14.27 5.52 5.50
C ILE A 422 -13.12 5.07 6.43
N THR A 423 -11.92 4.93 5.90
CA THR A 423 -10.69 4.61 6.64
C THR A 423 -9.63 5.71 6.46
N ASP A 424 -8.64 5.72 7.33
CA ASP A 424 -7.45 6.53 7.12
C ASP A 424 -6.58 5.93 6.01
N PRO A 425 -5.63 6.69 5.41
CA PRO A 425 -4.56 6.12 4.60
C PRO A 425 -3.78 5.02 5.35
N CYS A 426 -2.92 4.30 4.65
CA CYS A 426 -2.13 3.20 5.21
C CYS A 426 -1.30 3.60 6.45
N GLY A 427 -0.81 4.82 6.52
CA GLY A 427 0.06 5.32 7.59
C GLY A 427 1.51 4.92 7.39
N CYS A 428 1.93 4.79 6.15
CA CYS A 428 3.31 4.48 5.79
C CYS A 428 3.78 5.34 4.61
N ASN A 429 4.94 5.96 4.76
CA ASN A 429 5.63 6.69 3.68
C ASN A 429 7.14 6.51 3.86
N GLN A 430 7.60 5.28 3.71
CA GLN A 430 9.00 4.91 3.79
C GLN A 430 9.55 4.54 2.42
N GLU A 431 10.86 4.62 2.29
CA GLU A 431 11.57 4.12 1.13
C GLU A 431 12.03 2.67 1.35
N THR A 432 11.63 1.77 0.45
CA THR A 432 12.11 0.39 0.40
C THR A 432 13.59 0.33 0.01
N GLY A 433 14.26 -0.79 0.27
CA GLY A 433 15.64 -0.98 -0.20
C GLY A 433 16.44 -2.01 0.59
N GLY A 434 15.99 -2.44 1.76
CA GLY A 434 16.54 -3.59 2.46
C GLY A 434 15.96 -4.88 1.91
N THR A 435 16.81 -5.88 1.68
CA THR A 435 16.37 -7.20 1.20
C THR A 435 17.22 -8.28 1.87
N CYS A 436 16.56 -9.30 2.40
CA CYS A 436 17.22 -10.48 2.96
C CYS A 436 16.65 -11.75 2.34
N VAL A 437 17.50 -12.49 1.62
CA VAL A 437 17.15 -13.80 1.05
C VAL A 437 17.49 -14.86 2.08
N LEU A 438 16.50 -15.62 2.54
CA LEU A 438 16.65 -16.62 3.60
C LEU A 438 17.01 -18.00 3.04
N SER A 439 17.10 -18.97 3.95
CA SER A 439 17.54 -20.33 3.68
C SER A 439 16.95 -20.94 2.40
N GLY A 440 17.77 -21.57 1.61
CA GLY A 440 17.39 -22.18 0.32
C GLY A 440 16.97 -21.20 -0.77
N GLY A 441 16.98 -19.90 -0.51
CA GLY A 441 16.46 -18.88 -1.45
C GLY A 441 14.93 -18.83 -1.51
N VAL A 442 14.26 -19.45 -0.57
CA VAL A 442 12.84 -19.75 -0.59
C VAL A 442 11.99 -18.60 -0.08
N VAL A 443 12.47 -17.91 0.95
CA VAL A 443 11.80 -16.74 1.53
C VAL A 443 12.68 -15.52 1.34
N THR A 444 12.09 -14.45 0.82
CA THR A 444 12.75 -13.14 0.71
C THR A 444 11.96 -12.13 1.55
N VAL A 445 12.65 -11.43 2.44
CA VAL A 445 12.08 -10.34 3.23
C VAL A 445 12.56 -9.02 2.69
N GLY A 446 11.59 -8.15 2.30
CA GLY A 446 11.83 -6.76 1.96
C GLY A 446 11.46 -5.87 3.14
N TYR A 447 12.25 -4.78 3.37
CA TYR A 447 11.99 -3.83 4.44
C TYR A 447 12.59 -2.45 4.14
N PRO A 448 12.06 -1.36 4.73
CA PRO A 448 12.56 -0.01 4.48
C PRO A 448 13.90 0.26 5.17
N VAL A 449 14.78 0.96 4.46
CA VAL A 449 16.07 1.46 4.95
C VAL A 449 16.20 2.98 4.83
N GLY A 450 15.28 3.63 4.13
CA GLY A 450 15.08 5.08 4.04
C GLY A 450 13.66 5.43 4.43
N LEU A 451 13.43 6.68 4.79
CA LEU A 451 12.10 7.20 5.12
C LEU A 451 11.96 8.64 4.65
N VAL A 452 10.74 9.06 4.46
CA VAL A 452 10.40 10.45 4.18
C VAL A 452 10.17 11.18 5.51
N MET A 453 10.75 12.36 5.64
CA MET A 453 10.67 13.19 6.85
C MET A 453 10.14 14.58 6.51
N ASP A 454 9.55 15.25 7.50
CA ASP A 454 9.25 16.66 7.41
C ASP A 454 10.52 17.54 7.55
N GLU A 455 10.38 18.84 7.39
CA GLU A 455 11.47 19.82 7.51
C GLU A 455 12.12 19.87 8.90
N THR A 456 11.48 19.26 9.91
CA THR A 456 12.01 19.15 11.28
C THR A 456 12.74 17.84 11.53
N GLY A 457 12.77 16.93 10.55
CA GLY A 457 13.39 15.61 10.65
C GLY A 457 12.53 14.58 11.38
N VAL A 458 11.20 14.79 11.43
CA VAL A 458 10.24 13.84 11.98
C VAL A 458 9.68 12.97 10.84
N PRO A 459 9.58 11.63 11.02
CA PRO A 459 8.97 10.76 10.01
C PRO A 459 7.57 11.23 9.61
N ASN A 460 7.36 11.36 8.30
CA ASN A 460 6.14 11.90 7.72
C ASN A 460 5.12 10.77 7.55
N VAL A 461 3.89 10.99 7.97
CA VAL A 461 2.73 10.09 7.89
C VAL A 461 2.89 8.66 8.45
N ASP A 462 4.07 8.28 8.93
CA ASP A 462 4.25 6.95 9.52
C ASP A 462 3.72 6.87 10.95
N THR A 463 3.25 5.67 11.33
CA THR A 463 2.77 5.39 12.68
C THR A 463 3.95 5.10 13.62
N LYS A 464 3.83 5.54 14.88
CA LYS A 464 4.69 5.12 15.99
C LYS A 464 4.26 3.76 16.55
N ALA A 465 4.87 3.37 17.65
CA ALA A 465 4.47 2.21 18.44
C ALA A 465 2.99 2.24 18.89
N ASP A 466 2.37 3.42 18.98
CA ASP A 466 0.96 3.60 19.32
C ASP A 466 0.00 3.28 18.15
N ARG A 467 0.51 3.13 16.93
CA ARG A 467 -0.24 2.82 15.72
C ARG A 467 -1.38 3.81 15.40
N ILE A 468 -1.27 5.05 15.89
CA ILE A 468 -2.21 6.13 15.58
C ILE A 468 -1.84 6.72 14.21
N SER A 469 -2.83 6.94 13.36
CA SER A 469 -2.64 7.62 12.07
C SER A 469 -1.99 8.99 12.28
N ARG A 470 -0.97 9.31 11.48
CA ARG A 470 -0.33 10.64 11.42
C ARG A 470 -0.93 11.53 10.35
N ASN A 471 -1.73 10.93 9.48
CA ASN A 471 -2.50 11.60 8.44
C ASN A 471 -3.95 11.10 8.45
N PRO A 472 -4.73 11.35 9.54
CA PRO A 472 -6.13 10.94 9.57
C PRO A 472 -6.93 11.72 8.53
N VAL A 473 -7.97 11.12 7.98
CA VAL A 473 -8.91 11.84 7.14
C VAL A 473 -9.53 13.01 7.91
N GLU A 474 -9.65 14.16 7.25
CA GLU A 474 -10.27 15.35 7.84
C GLU A 474 -11.76 15.14 8.05
N VAL A 475 -12.41 14.51 7.07
CA VAL A 475 -13.83 14.15 7.16
C VAL A 475 -13.98 12.64 7.01
N ARG A 476 -14.44 12.01 8.09
CA ARG A 476 -14.78 10.58 8.08
C ARG A 476 -16.11 10.38 7.35
N ILE A 477 -16.08 9.65 6.23
CA ILE A 477 -17.31 9.25 5.53
C ILE A 477 -18.07 8.26 6.41
N PRO A 478 -19.36 8.53 6.74
CA PRO A 478 -20.12 7.66 7.61
C PRO A 478 -20.32 6.26 7.03
N LEU A 479 -20.17 5.24 7.88
CA LEU A 479 -20.52 3.86 7.57
C LEU A 479 -21.67 3.43 8.47
N ASP A 480 -22.88 3.86 8.12
CA ASP A 480 -24.12 3.39 8.72
C ASP A 480 -24.72 2.21 7.93
N LEU A 481 -25.91 1.74 8.31
CA LEU A 481 -26.56 0.62 7.63
C LEU A 481 -26.87 0.92 6.16
N ASP A 482 -27.31 2.13 5.84
CA ASP A 482 -27.65 2.51 4.46
C ASP A 482 -26.40 2.54 3.59
N ALA A 483 -25.29 3.11 4.10
CA ALA A 483 -23.99 3.10 3.47
C ALA A 483 -23.48 1.67 3.24
N ALA A 484 -23.56 0.82 4.27
CA ALA A 484 -23.16 -0.58 4.14
C ALA A 484 -24.00 -1.31 3.09
N MET A 485 -25.33 -1.09 3.06
CA MET A 485 -26.16 -1.71 2.02
C MET A 485 -25.84 -1.18 0.62
N ALA A 486 -25.53 0.11 0.47
CA ALA A 486 -25.10 0.67 -0.81
C ALA A 486 -23.80 0.01 -1.30
N ILE A 487 -22.80 -0.15 -0.42
CA ILE A 487 -21.49 -0.74 -0.75
C ILE A 487 -21.63 -2.25 -1.03
N PHE A 488 -22.11 -3.02 -0.06
CA PHE A 488 -22.00 -4.49 -0.08
C PHE A 488 -23.11 -5.19 -0.86
N ARG A 489 -24.33 -4.69 -0.80
CA ARG A 489 -25.49 -5.28 -1.49
C ARG A 489 -25.70 -4.68 -2.87
N ASP A 490 -25.74 -3.34 -2.97
CA ASP A 490 -26.10 -2.63 -4.20
C ASP A 490 -24.87 -2.37 -5.09
N LYS A 491 -23.63 -2.69 -4.59
CA LYS A 491 -22.34 -2.55 -5.27
C LYS A 491 -22.10 -1.14 -5.83
N LYS A 492 -22.49 -0.12 -5.08
CA LYS A 492 -22.30 1.29 -5.42
C LYS A 492 -20.97 1.81 -4.93
N ASP A 493 -20.40 2.77 -5.62
CA ASP A 493 -19.29 3.57 -5.13
C ASP A 493 -19.82 4.68 -4.21
N TYR A 494 -20.17 4.27 -2.97
CA TYR A 494 -20.78 5.16 -1.98
C TYR A 494 -19.86 6.33 -1.60
N GLU A 495 -18.55 6.12 -1.49
CA GLU A 495 -17.61 7.17 -1.14
C GLU A 495 -17.54 8.24 -2.24
N LEU A 496 -17.57 7.83 -3.50
CA LEU A 496 -17.60 8.76 -4.63
C LEU A 496 -18.93 9.54 -4.68
N GLU A 497 -20.06 8.87 -4.50
CA GLU A 497 -21.38 9.53 -4.42
C GLU A 497 -21.42 10.53 -3.26
N TRP A 498 -20.86 10.18 -2.11
CA TRP A 498 -20.76 11.04 -0.95
C TRP A 498 -19.90 12.29 -1.24
N ALA A 499 -18.72 12.09 -1.88
CA ALA A 499 -17.80 13.19 -2.20
C ALA A 499 -18.44 14.23 -3.13
N VAL A 500 -19.21 13.79 -4.14
CA VAL A 500 -19.96 14.70 -5.02
C VAL A 500 -21.00 15.48 -4.21
N GLN A 501 -21.80 14.80 -3.39
CA GLN A 501 -22.83 15.47 -2.55
C GLN A 501 -22.22 16.43 -1.52
N TYR A 502 -21.03 16.14 -0.99
CA TYR A 502 -20.33 17.02 -0.07
C TYR A 502 -19.89 18.33 -0.76
N LEU A 503 -19.44 18.26 -2.00
CA LEU A 503 -18.99 19.42 -2.79
C LEU A 503 -20.15 20.28 -3.31
N GLU A 504 -21.37 19.75 -3.34
CA GLU A 504 -22.57 20.49 -3.77
C GLU A 504 -23.18 21.37 -2.64
N GLN A 505 -22.75 21.20 -1.38
CA GLN A 505 -23.26 21.97 -0.22
C GLN A 505 -22.61 23.34 -0.10
#